data_fb41da42320241edefeed7fa8c1c88ec
#
_entry.id   fb41da42320241edefeed7fa8c1c88ec
#
_cell.length_a   1.000
_cell.length_b   1.000
_cell.length_c   1.000
_cell.angle_alpha   90.00
_cell.angle_beta   90.00
_cell.angle_gamma   90.00
#
_symmetry.space_group_name_H-M   'P 1'
#
loop_
_entity.id
_entity.type
_entity.pdbx_description
1 polymer ?
#
loop_
_entity_poly.entity_id
_entity_poly.type
_entity_poly.pdbx_seq_one_letter_code
_entity_poly.pdbx_strand_id
1 'polypeptide(L)'
;MKYYLTYYEAYPIYEPAEGGYYYEGRTASHWWESEDLDEILNSISDFAEEFGMKKMPFNFDDIKDALKEWNYCIVALTHAKYIGDDEYLVVETEKGFQKYESGWHPYE
;
A
#
# COMPACT_ATOMS: atom_id res chain seq x y z
N MET A 1 2.08 -4.39 19.61
CA MET A 1 1.45 -3.75 18.43
C MET A 1 1.76 -4.60 17.21
N LYS A 2 0.79 -4.83 16.35
CA LYS A 2 1.01 -5.55 15.10
C LYS A 2 1.39 -4.61 13.99
N TYR A 3 2.26 -5.09 13.13
CA TYR A 3 2.66 -4.41 11.90
C TYR A 3 2.30 -5.29 10.72
N TYR A 4 2.04 -4.67 9.59
CA TYR A 4 1.60 -5.35 8.38
C TYR A 4 2.46 -4.95 7.21
N LEU A 5 2.76 -5.91 6.35
CA LEU A 5 3.32 -5.65 5.03
C LEU A 5 2.23 -6.07 4.05
N THR A 6 1.61 -5.10 3.39
CA THR A 6 0.39 -5.31 2.64
C THR A 6 0.58 -4.98 1.17
N TYR A 7 0.14 -5.88 0.31
CA TYR A 7 0.08 -5.65 -1.13
C TYR A 7 -1.33 -5.16 -1.46
N TYR A 8 -1.41 -3.92 -1.91
CA TYR A 8 -2.66 -3.33 -2.37
C TYR A 8 -2.70 -3.32 -3.89
N GLU A 9 -3.76 -3.87 -4.44
CA GLU A 9 -4.06 -3.75 -5.86
C GLU A 9 -4.93 -2.52 -6.07
N ALA A 10 -4.52 -1.67 -6.99
CA ALA A 10 -5.30 -0.52 -7.39
C ALA A 10 -6.05 -0.85 -8.68
N TYR A 11 -7.24 -0.34 -8.82
CA TYR A 11 -8.03 -0.53 -10.03
C TYR A 11 -8.86 0.73 -10.31
N PRO A 12 -9.11 1.04 -11.58
CA PRO A 12 -9.95 2.17 -11.91
C PRO A 12 -11.42 1.81 -11.69
N ILE A 13 -12.18 2.75 -11.17
CA ILE A 13 -13.63 2.65 -11.04
C ILE A 13 -14.24 3.73 -11.90
N TYR A 14 -15.02 3.32 -12.89
CA TYR A 14 -15.70 4.27 -13.77
C TYR A 14 -17.09 4.55 -13.25
N GLU A 15 -17.41 5.81 -13.09
CA GLU A 15 -18.70 6.24 -12.59
C GLU A 15 -19.43 7.10 -13.63
N PRO A 16 -20.20 6.48 -14.53
CA PRO A 16 -20.87 7.24 -15.59
C PRO A 16 -21.94 8.19 -15.07
N ALA A 17 -22.58 7.89 -13.93
CA ALA A 17 -23.59 8.75 -13.34
C ALA A 17 -23.03 10.09 -12.88
N GLU A 18 -21.72 10.15 -12.67
CA GLU A 18 -21.03 11.36 -12.23
C GLU A 18 -20.30 12.08 -13.36
N GLY A 19 -20.68 11.82 -14.59
CA GLY A 19 -20.09 12.48 -15.76
C GLY A 19 -18.88 11.76 -16.33
N GLY A 20 -18.68 10.49 -16.00
CA GLY A 20 -17.62 9.70 -16.58
C GLY A 20 -16.26 9.82 -15.90
N TYR A 21 -16.24 10.15 -14.62
CA TYR A 21 -15.01 10.23 -13.86
C TYR A 21 -14.52 8.86 -13.42
N TYR A 22 -13.21 8.72 -13.33
CA TYR A 22 -12.57 7.54 -12.80
C TYR A 22 -12.11 7.79 -11.37
N TYR A 23 -12.31 6.80 -10.54
CA TYR A 23 -11.78 6.76 -9.20
C TYR A 23 -10.70 5.71 -9.11
N GLU A 24 -9.81 5.88 -8.18
CA GLU A 24 -8.83 4.86 -7.85
C GLU A 24 -9.34 4.07 -6.65
N GLY A 25 -9.64 2.80 -6.86
CA GLY A 25 -9.97 1.87 -5.79
C GLY A 25 -8.73 1.07 -5.41
N ARG A 26 -8.67 0.62 -4.18
CA ARG A 26 -7.58 -0.22 -3.69
C ARG A 26 -8.14 -1.34 -2.84
N THR A 27 -7.56 -2.52 -3.00
CA THR A 27 -7.93 -3.70 -2.24
C THR A 27 -6.68 -4.38 -1.71
N ALA A 28 -6.68 -4.72 -0.44
CA ALA A 28 -5.62 -5.51 0.15
C ALA A 28 -5.73 -6.94 -0.36
N SER A 29 -4.82 -7.34 -1.25
CA SER A 29 -4.81 -8.66 -1.85
C SER A 29 -4.07 -9.69 -1.01
N HIS A 30 -2.92 -9.28 -0.52
CA HIS A 30 -2.04 -10.13 0.27
C HIS A 30 -1.47 -9.29 1.39
N TRP A 31 -1.41 -9.87 2.58
CA TRP A 31 -0.75 -9.19 3.69
C TRP A 31 -0.10 -10.22 4.60
N TRP A 32 0.89 -9.74 5.31
CA TRP A 32 1.62 -10.50 6.28
C TRP A 32 1.75 -9.66 7.55
N GLU A 33 1.50 -10.26 8.68
CA GLU A 33 1.52 -9.55 9.95
C GLU A 33 2.60 -10.09 10.87
N SER A 34 3.16 -9.21 11.68
CA SER A 34 4.14 -9.57 12.71
C SER A 34 4.12 -8.52 13.82
N GLU A 35 4.44 -8.94 15.01
CA GLU A 35 4.68 -8.03 16.12
C GLU A 35 6.09 -7.47 16.11
N ASP A 36 6.97 -8.06 15.29
CA ASP A 36 8.35 -7.62 15.11
C ASP A 36 8.47 -6.76 13.84
N LEU A 37 8.63 -5.46 14.05
CA LEU A 37 8.77 -4.53 12.94
C LEU A 37 10.01 -4.82 12.09
N ASP A 38 11.12 -5.24 12.70
CA ASP A 38 12.33 -5.54 11.95
C ASP A 38 12.11 -6.72 10.99
N GLU A 39 11.31 -7.70 11.37
CA GLU A 39 10.94 -8.81 10.51
C GLU A 39 10.17 -8.30 9.28
N ILE A 40 9.24 -7.40 9.48
CA ILE A 40 8.49 -6.77 8.39
C ILE A 40 9.44 -5.99 7.46
N LEU A 41 10.30 -5.17 8.03
CA LEU A 41 11.23 -4.34 7.25
C LEU A 41 12.22 -5.19 6.44
N ASN A 42 12.70 -6.28 7.00
CA ASN A 42 13.63 -7.17 6.31
C ASN A 42 12.96 -7.96 5.18
N SER A 43 11.65 -8.03 5.16
CA SER A 43 10.89 -8.75 4.12
C SER A 43 10.50 -7.88 2.93
N ILE A 44 10.67 -6.58 3.01
CA ILE A 44 10.25 -5.65 1.95
C ILE A 44 10.90 -6.01 0.61
N SER A 45 12.20 -6.26 0.60
CA SER A 45 12.92 -6.57 -0.64
C SER A 45 12.42 -7.83 -1.31
N ASP A 46 12.16 -8.86 -0.52
CA ASP A 46 11.68 -10.14 -1.05
C ASP A 46 10.30 -10.01 -1.65
N PHE A 47 9.41 -9.31 -0.97
CA PHE A 47 8.05 -9.09 -1.47
C PHE A 47 8.04 -8.19 -2.71
N ALA A 48 8.85 -7.12 -2.70
CA ALA A 48 8.94 -6.24 -3.86
C ALA A 48 9.44 -7.00 -5.08
N GLU A 49 10.42 -7.87 -4.91
CA GLU A 49 10.93 -8.70 -6.00
C GLU A 49 9.89 -9.69 -6.49
N GLU A 50 9.20 -10.36 -5.57
CA GLU A 50 8.17 -11.35 -5.90
C GLU A 50 7.04 -10.74 -6.73
N PHE A 51 6.62 -9.51 -6.39
CA PHE A 51 5.53 -8.83 -7.09
C PHE A 51 6.01 -7.93 -8.24
N GLY A 52 7.29 -7.94 -8.55
CA GLY A 52 7.83 -7.11 -9.63
C GLY A 52 7.73 -5.62 -9.38
N MET A 53 7.83 -5.21 -8.14
CA MET A 53 7.70 -3.82 -7.72
C MET A 53 9.04 -3.14 -7.56
N LYS A 54 9.05 -1.84 -7.80
CA LYS A 54 10.20 -0.99 -7.56
C LYS A 54 10.16 -0.45 -6.15
N LYS A 55 11.23 -0.69 -5.39
CA LYS A 55 11.34 -0.18 -4.03
C LYS A 55 11.50 1.33 -4.01
N MET A 56 10.85 1.96 -3.04
CA MET A 56 11.06 3.38 -2.77
C MET A 56 12.42 3.60 -2.10
N PRO A 57 13.03 4.78 -2.28
CA PRO A 57 14.37 5.06 -1.76
C PRO A 57 14.33 5.45 -0.28
N PHE A 58 13.69 4.64 0.55
CA PHE A 58 13.60 4.88 1.98
C PHE A 58 14.47 3.89 2.74
N ASN A 59 15.21 4.39 3.72
CA ASN A 59 15.88 3.51 4.67
C ASN A 59 14.89 3.11 5.79
N PHE A 60 15.32 2.22 6.67
CA PHE A 60 14.45 1.73 7.73
C PHE A 60 14.04 2.85 8.71
N ASP A 61 14.93 3.80 8.96
CA ASP A 61 14.61 4.91 9.85
C ASP A 61 13.54 5.82 9.25
N ASP A 62 13.59 6.06 7.95
CA ASP A 62 12.56 6.82 7.24
C ASP A 62 11.19 6.14 7.37
N ILE A 63 11.17 4.83 7.21
CA ILE A 63 9.94 4.06 7.33
C ILE A 63 9.40 4.11 8.76
N LYS A 64 10.27 3.95 9.75
CA LYS A 64 9.87 4.04 11.16
C LYS A 64 9.29 5.41 11.50
N ASP A 65 9.87 6.47 10.98
CA ASP A 65 9.37 7.83 11.20
C ASP A 65 8.00 8.02 10.56
N ALA A 66 7.81 7.51 9.35
CA ALA A 66 6.52 7.58 8.67
C ALA A 66 5.44 6.81 9.45
N LEU A 67 5.78 5.65 10.01
CA LEU A 67 4.85 4.87 10.82
C LEU A 67 4.42 5.61 12.08
N LYS A 68 5.33 6.34 12.70
CA LYS A 68 5.01 7.15 13.88
C LYS A 68 4.06 8.29 13.55
N GLU A 69 4.23 8.92 12.41
CA GLU A 69 3.47 10.10 12.03
C GLU A 69 2.15 9.76 11.35
N TRP A 70 2.17 8.78 10.44
CA TRP A 70 1.01 8.47 9.59
C TRP A 70 0.46 7.06 9.75
N ASN A 71 1.12 6.20 10.49
CA ASN A 71 0.76 4.79 10.68
C ASN A 71 0.91 3.95 9.41
N TYR A 72 1.49 4.48 8.35
CA TYR A 72 1.78 3.72 7.13
C TYR A 72 2.92 4.36 6.36
N CYS A 73 3.54 3.55 5.48
CA CYS A 73 4.56 4.02 4.55
C CYS A 73 4.51 3.16 3.30
N ILE A 74 4.38 3.79 2.13
CA ILE A 74 4.45 3.08 0.86
C ILE A 74 5.92 2.78 0.59
N VAL A 75 6.28 1.50 0.49
CA VAL A 75 7.68 1.08 0.37
C VAL A 75 8.06 0.54 -1.00
N ALA A 76 7.08 0.22 -1.84
CA ALA A 76 7.31 -0.18 -3.22
C ALA A 76 6.04 0.05 -4.03
N LEU A 77 6.20 0.20 -5.35
CA LEU A 77 5.07 0.35 -6.24
C LEU A 77 5.40 -0.20 -7.63
N THR A 78 4.36 -0.52 -8.38
CA THR A 78 4.48 -0.84 -9.80
C THR A 78 4.09 0.38 -10.61
N HIS A 79 4.73 0.54 -11.77
CA HIS A 79 4.28 1.51 -12.75
C HIS A 79 3.28 0.84 -13.67
N ALA A 80 2.03 1.14 -13.47
CA ALA A 80 1.00 0.65 -14.36
C ALA A 80 0.94 1.51 -15.62
N LYS A 81 0.48 0.89 -16.69
CA LYS A 81 0.35 1.53 -17.97
C LYS A 81 -0.84 2.50 -18.00
N TYR A 82 -1.82 2.30 -17.15
CA TYR A 82 -3.06 3.05 -17.12
C TYR A 82 -3.27 3.71 -15.78
N ILE A 83 -4.01 4.80 -15.78
CA ILE A 83 -4.38 5.50 -14.55
C ILE A 83 -5.19 4.57 -13.64
N GLY A 84 -4.84 4.53 -12.37
CA GLY A 84 -5.54 3.73 -11.39
C GLY A 84 -5.10 2.28 -11.29
N ASP A 85 -4.15 1.85 -12.11
CA ASP A 85 -3.67 0.47 -12.12
C ASP A 85 -2.42 0.26 -11.27
N ASP A 86 -1.94 1.28 -10.56
CA ASP A 86 -0.76 1.16 -9.73
C ASP A 86 -1.00 0.23 -8.55
N GLU A 87 -0.04 -0.62 -8.29
CA GLU A 87 -0.05 -1.53 -7.17
C GLU A 87 0.97 -1.08 -6.14
N TYR A 88 0.65 -1.24 -4.88
CA TYR A 88 1.47 -0.70 -3.79
C TYR A 88 1.80 -1.77 -2.78
N LEU A 89 3.03 -1.70 -2.26
CA LEU A 89 3.43 -2.45 -1.10
C LEU A 89 3.59 -1.44 0.04
N VAL A 90 2.89 -1.68 1.15
CA VAL A 90 2.78 -0.72 2.23
C VAL A 90 3.13 -1.38 3.56
N VAL A 91 3.98 -0.74 4.35
CA VAL A 91 4.19 -1.11 5.74
C VAL A 91 3.20 -0.31 6.58
N GLU A 92 2.48 -0.98 7.47
CA GLU A 92 1.40 -0.36 8.23
C GLU A 92 1.41 -0.80 9.68
N THR A 93 0.91 0.07 10.55
CA THR A 93 0.50 -0.32 11.90
C THR A 93 -0.95 -0.81 11.86
N GLU A 94 -1.47 -1.30 12.98
CA GLU A 94 -2.87 -1.70 13.07
C GLU A 94 -3.84 -0.58 12.67
N LYS A 95 -3.50 0.66 13.00
CA LYS A 95 -4.32 1.82 12.65
C LYS A 95 -4.25 2.15 11.16
N GLY A 96 -3.07 2.01 10.57
CA GLY A 96 -2.87 2.28 9.15
C GLY A 96 -3.53 1.25 8.27
N PHE A 97 -3.47 -0.02 8.66
CA PHE A 97 -4.09 -1.12 7.93
C PHE A 97 -5.59 -0.86 7.71
N GLN A 98 -6.27 -0.40 8.73
CA GLN A 98 -7.70 -0.11 8.62
C GLN A 98 -8.02 1.01 7.63
N LYS A 99 -7.12 1.96 7.46
CA LYS A 99 -7.34 3.07 6.50
C LYS A 99 -7.30 2.61 5.06
N TYR A 100 -6.55 1.57 4.76
CA TYR A 100 -6.42 1.05 3.40
C TYR A 100 -7.30 -0.16 3.14
N GLU A 101 -7.90 -0.73 4.16
CA GLU A 101 -8.59 -2.00 4.07
C GLU A 101 -9.70 -2.03 3.01
N SER A 102 -10.48 -0.97 2.92
CA SER A 102 -11.54 -0.90 1.92
C SER A 102 -11.04 -0.56 0.52
N GLY A 103 -9.94 0.13 0.44
CA GLY A 103 -9.33 0.55 -0.81
C GLY A 103 -10.18 1.41 -1.71
N TRP A 104 -11.41 1.65 -1.36
CA TRP A 104 -12.34 2.39 -2.19
C TRP A 104 -12.57 3.79 -1.65
N HIS A 105 -12.41 4.76 -2.52
CA HIS A 105 -12.67 6.15 -2.18
C HIS A 105 -13.71 6.70 -3.15
N PRO A 106 -14.92 6.97 -2.68
CA PRO A 106 -15.86 7.72 -3.49
C PRO A 106 -15.27 9.11 -3.69
N TYR A 107 -15.40 9.64 -4.86
CA TYR A 107 -14.96 11.00 -4.97
C TYR A 107 -15.95 11.94 -4.31
N GLU A 108 -15.43 12.99 -3.84
CA GLU A 108 -16.18 13.94 -3.06
C GLU A 108 -16.09 15.32 -3.67
#